data_5a9fd9abfded255cfffa3c6d36b30e90
#
_entry.id   5a9fd9abfded255cfffa3c6d36b30e90
#
_cell.length_a   1.000
_cell.length_b   1.000
_cell.length_c   1.000
_cell.angle_alpha   90.00
_cell.angle_beta   90.00
_cell.angle_gamma   90.00
#
_symmetry.space_group_name_H-M   'P 1'
#
loop_
_entity.id
_entity.type
_entity.pdbx_description
1 polymer ?
#
loop_
_entity_poly.entity_id
_entity_poly.type
_entity_poly.pdbx_seq_one_letter_code
_entity_poly.pdbx_strand_id
1 'polypeptide(L)'
;MAPETKTKSDPRAWTSLGFPDWSLDAVSAMGFARATPVQASVVEAVTGSGKTLAFLIPLVHRILRLEEPTKKHHIAAIVIAPTRELAIQIHKTLTDLVAFHPASAAVAPHLSSDEEKRPSTSSPAIVPQLLSGGRGSTMSPAQDLSFFLRHSPNVIISTPGRLNDFLSSPHVHCPQSSFEMLVLDEAGYVDLQGILSRLPKQRRTGLFSASVGEAVSEIIRVGLRNPVKISVRVKTKSGDVIEERKTPASLQMTYLITPPQKKLPSVIRLLQNLEPRPLRSIIFLSTCAAVDYFSHILPALLPEGFQLNILHGKQDAKVREKGVSKFLNATEPSILLTTDVAARGLDFPAVDFVLQIDPPTDPKTFLHRCGRAGRAGRRGLSVVLLQPEESDYIPFLEVRKTPIAPFMQFDITISDLEADQTTTQIRDQVKKDRALYDKAQKAFVSWVRSYSKHTASSIFRTGDLDWTSLCSGWGLLRLPKMPEARHFKGDRSLGCDIDWDKYAYQNKTREKQRLEALNAAPPDPTEAEAYRAKRKRNAEAWSGKQEQEETRVVRRDKKQRKREAERREKMTDEEKARDMDLAQLLAAVRKENQKKYANNREAKAGGGNDEFEGFD
;
A
#
# COMPACT_ATOMS: atom_id res chain seq x y z
N MET A 1 52.77 -35.05 11.84
CA MET A 1 51.95 -34.20 10.95
C MET A 1 50.49 -34.46 11.30
N ALA A 2 49.89 -33.54 12.02
CA ALA A 2 48.45 -33.58 12.34
C ALA A 2 47.67 -33.11 11.09
N PRO A 3 46.49 -33.66 10.77
CA PRO A 3 45.71 -33.23 9.64
C PRO A 3 45.10 -31.86 9.95
N GLU A 4 45.38 -30.86 9.10
CA GLU A 4 44.70 -29.59 9.11
C GLU A 4 43.18 -29.80 8.94
N THR A 5 42.44 -29.57 10.01
CA THR A 5 40.99 -29.49 9.96
C THR A 5 40.62 -28.24 9.13
N LYS A 6 40.26 -28.45 7.87
CA LYS A 6 39.59 -27.42 7.05
C LYS A 6 38.32 -26.99 7.79
N THR A 7 38.37 -25.85 8.47
CA THR A 7 37.23 -25.17 9.02
C THR A 7 36.27 -24.89 7.87
N LYS A 8 35.10 -25.55 7.85
CA LYS A 8 34.03 -25.26 6.90
C LYS A 8 33.71 -23.79 7.01
N SER A 9 33.98 -23.00 5.97
CA SER A 9 33.63 -21.61 5.91
C SER A 9 32.11 -21.46 6.13
N ASP A 10 31.69 -20.55 7.03
CA ASP A 10 30.27 -20.29 7.27
C ASP A 10 29.64 -19.76 5.98
N PRO A 11 28.68 -20.49 5.36
CA PRO A 11 28.07 -20.08 4.10
C PRO A 11 27.24 -18.79 4.21
N ARG A 12 27.07 -18.24 5.41
CA ARG A 12 26.40 -16.96 5.66
C ARG A 12 27.34 -15.83 6.08
N ALA A 13 28.63 -16.08 6.08
CA ALA A 13 29.60 -15.02 6.25
C ALA A 13 29.59 -14.15 4.97
N TRP A 14 29.55 -12.85 5.11
CA TRP A 14 29.58 -11.93 3.96
C TRP A 14 30.82 -12.14 3.08
N THR A 15 31.93 -12.50 3.70
CA THR A 15 33.18 -12.81 3.01
C THR A 15 33.12 -14.06 2.12
N SER A 16 32.23 -15.02 2.44
CA SER A 16 32.06 -16.25 1.64
C SER A 16 31.19 -16.02 0.39
N LEU A 17 30.57 -14.87 0.24
CA LEU A 17 29.63 -14.57 -0.84
C LEU A 17 30.27 -13.89 -2.06
N GLY A 18 31.61 -13.70 -2.06
CA GLY A 18 32.37 -13.18 -3.19
C GLY A 18 32.11 -11.71 -3.53
N PHE A 19 31.80 -10.90 -2.53
CA PHE A 19 31.61 -9.46 -2.69
C PHE A 19 32.94 -8.70 -2.73
N PRO A 20 33.00 -7.55 -3.43
CA PRO A 20 34.12 -6.64 -3.34
C PRO A 20 34.31 -6.07 -1.94
N ASP A 21 35.56 -5.76 -1.55
CA ASP A 21 35.92 -5.29 -0.20
C ASP A 21 35.09 -4.07 0.24
N TRP A 22 34.91 -3.07 -0.62
CA TRP A 22 34.11 -1.90 -0.31
C TRP A 22 32.65 -2.25 0.11
N SER A 23 32.09 -3.32 -0.43
CA SER A 23 30.71 -3.75 -0.06
C SER A 23 30.70 -4.56 1.23
N LEU A 24 31.80 -5.23 1.57
CA LEU A 24 31.97 -5.86 2.88
C LEU A 24 32.12 -4.82 3.97
N ASP A 25 32.88 -3.76 3.72
CA ASP A 25 33.02 -2.61 4.62
C ASP A 25 31.67 -1.91 4.84
N ALA A 26 30.90 -1.71 3.76
CA ALA A 26 29.58 -1.11 3.83
C ALA A 26 28.61 -1.92 4.72
N VAL A 27 28.48 -3.23 4.51
CA VAL A 27 27.56 -4.07 5.30
C VAL A 27 28.02 -4.18 6.75
N SER A 28 29.32 -4.17 7.01
CA SER A 28 29.89 -4.14 8.35
C SER A 28 29.57 -2.85 9.08
N ALA A 29 29.79 -1.70 8.43
CA ALA A 29 29.46 -0.38 8.97
C ALA A 29 27.94 -0.19 9.24
N MET A 30 27.10 -0.83 8.43
CA MET A 30 25.65 -0.88 8.65
C MET A 30 25.22 -1.81 9.80
N GLY A 31 26.17 -2.50 10.47
CA GLY A 31 25.90 -3.37 11.61
C GLY A 31 25.38 -4.76 11.26
N PHE A 32 25.52 -5.22 10.02
CA PHE A 32 25.09 -6.56 9.60
C PHE A 32 26.23 -7.58 9.74
N ALA A 33 26.31 -8.25 10.88
CA ALA A 33 27.37 -9.22 11.17
C ALA A 33 27.34 -10.45 10.25
N ARG A 34 26.17 -10.90 9.82
CA ARG A 34 25.98 -12.08 8.94
C ARG A 34 24.85 -11.85 7.94
N ALA A 35 25.02 -12.42 6.75
CA ALA A 35 23.94 -12.49 5.78
C ALA A 35 22.76 -13.30 6.31
N THR A 36 21.55 -12.84 6.10
CA THR A 36 20.36 -13.65 6.35
C THR A 36 20.36 -14.84 5.38
N PRO A 37 19.66 -15.97 5.71
CA PRO A 37 19.61 -17.12 4.80
C PRO A 37 19.22 -16.74 3.37
N VAL A 38 18.55 -15.65 3.24
CA VAL A 38 18.03 -15.16 2.00
C VAL A 38 18.97 -14.20 1.32
N GLN A 39 19.66 -13.33 2.04
CA GLN A 39 20.76 -12.59 1.46
C GLN A 39 21.81 -13.54 0.90
N ALA A 40 22.17 -14.59 1.62
CA ALA A 40 23.08 -15.63 1.14
C ALA A 40 22.53 -16.34 -0.12
N SER A 41 21.24 -16.71 -0.14
CA SER A 41 20.60 -17.32 -1.31
C SER A 41 20.38 -16.34 -2.46
N VAL A 42 20.45 -15.02 -2.26
CA VAL A 42 20.23 -13.97 -3.28
C VAL A 42 21.51 -13.61 -3.98
N VAL A 43 22.63 -13.74 -3.35
CA VAL A 43 23.88 -13.71 -4.09
C VAL A 43 23.90 -14.86 -5.07
N GLU A 44 23.33 -15.98 -4.72
CA GLU A 44 22.95 -17.01 -5.67
C GLU A 44 21.55 -16.80 -6.23
N ALA A 45 20.57 -16.30 -5.47
CA ALA A 45 19.20 -16.01 -5.91
C ALA A 45 18.20 -15.52 -4.84
N VAL A 46 18.20 -14.31 -4.40
CA VAL A 46 17.19 -13.44 -3.68
C VAL A 46 16.19 -13.99 -2.68
N THR A 47 16.17 -13.71 -1.36
CA THR A 47 15.11 -13.24 -0.41
C THR A 47 15.41 -13.41 1.09
N GLY A 48 14.65 -12.72 2.02
CA GLY A 48 14.42 -12.89 3.44
C GLY A 48 14.34 -11.57 4.19
N SER A 49 14.00 -11.52 5.46
CA SER A 49 14.09 -10.28 6.25
C SER A 49 15.50 -9.69 6.10
N GLY A 50 15.61 -8.56 5.44
CA GLY A 50 16.83 -8.05 4.82
C GLY A 50 16.67 -7.90 3.32
N LYS A 51 15.43 -7.94 2.79
CA LYS A 51 15.07 -7.86 1.38
C LYS A 51 15.73 -6.68 0.67
N THR A 52 15.82 -5.53 1.33
CA THR A 52 16.37 -4.31 0.72
C THR A 52 17.81 -4.51 0.27
N LEU A 53 18.71 -4.99 1.12
CA LEU A 53 20.08 -5.31 0.72
C LEU A 53 20.15 -6.47 -0.26
N ALA A 54 19.25 -7.43 -0.15
CA ALA A 54 19.17 -8.56 -1.03
C ALA A 54 19.00 -8.17 -2.49
N PHE A 55 18.26 -7.12 -2.83
CA PHE A 55 18.18 -6.64 -4.21
C PHE A 55 19.13 -5.48 -4.52
N LEU A 56 19.48 -4.65 -3.55
CA LEU A 56 20.36 -3.52 -3.79
C LEU A 56 21.78 -3.97 -4.12
N ILE A 57 22.32 -4.96 -3.41
CA ILE A 57 23.69 -5.44 -3.66
C ILE A 57 23.84 -6.01 -5.08
N PRO A 58 23.01 -6.96 -5.55
CA PRO A 58 23.09 -7.44 -6.93
C PRO A 58 22.84 -6.35 -7.97
N LEU A 59 21.93 -5.41 -7.69
CA LEU A 59 21.63 -4.28 -8.56
C LEU A 59 22.88 -3.40 -8.76
N VAL A 60 23.51 -2.98 -7.67
CA VAL A 60 24.73 -2.16 -7.68
C VAL A 60 25.86 -2.91 -8.38
N HIS A 61 26.08 -4.17 -8.02
CA HIS A 61 27.14 -4.99 -8.61
C HIS A 61 27.00 -5.15 -10.12
N ARG A 62 25.78 -5.26 -10.63
CA ARG A 62 25.53 -5.34 -12.08
C ARG A 62 25.86 -4.05 -12.79
N ILE A 63 25.43 -2.91 -12.26
CA ILE A 63 25.68 -1.61 -12.88
C ILE A 63 27.17 -1.29 -12.88
N LEU A 64 27.88 -1.64 -11.81
CA LEU A 64 29.33 -1.43 -11.70
C LEU A 64 30.15 -2.37 -12.60
N ARG A 65 29.57 -3.46 -13.08
CA ARG A 65 30.19 -4.38 -14.05
C ARG A 65 29.91 -4.04 -15.52
N LEU A 66 29.20 -2.96 -15.79
CA LEU A 66 29.04 -2.48 -17.16
C LEU A 66 30.43 -2.07 -17.71
N GLU A 67 30.73 -2.52 -18.91
CA GLU A 67 31.99 -2.19 -19.59
C GLU A 67 32.12 -0.69 -19.82
N GLU A 68 30.99 -0.02 -20.09
CA GLU A 68 30.92 1.44 -20.27
C GLU A 68 30.04 2.08 -19.21
N PRO A 69 30.35 3.28 -18.69
CA PRO A 69 29.47 4.04 -17.84
C PRO A 69 28.11 4.32 -18.51
N THR A 70 27.05 4.32 -17.71
CA THR A 70 25.71 4.64 -18.21
C THR A 70 25.70 6.02 -18.88
N LYS A 71 25.23 6.10 -20.13
CA LYS A 71 25.14 7.35 -20.90
C LYS A 71 24.26 8.39 -20.20
N LYS A 72 24.49 9.66 -20.53
CA LYS A 72 23.66 10.76 -19.97
C LYS A 72 22.17 10.52 -20.23
N HIS A 73 21.35 10.76 -19.22
CA HIS A 73 19.87 10.62 -19.24
C HIS A 73 19.38 9.18 -19.49
N HIS A 74 20.26 8.18 -19.33
CA HIS A 74 19.88 6.78 -19.38
C HIS A 74 19.73 6.22 -17.96
N ILE A 75 18.64 5.52 -17.73
CA ILE A 75 18.37 4.81 -16.49
C ILE A 75 18.85 3.36 -16.64
N ALA A 76 19.69 2.90 -15.72
CA ALA A 76 20.16 1.51 -15.67
C ALA A 76 19.27 0.62 -14.79
N ALA A 77 18.70 1.16 -13.72
CA ALA A 77 17.80 0.38 -12.87
C ALA A 77 16.69 1.23 -12.26
N ILE A 78 15.56 0.57 -12.01
CA ILE A 78 14.40 1.16 -11.34
C ILE A 78 13.98 0.26 -10.20
N VAL A 79 13.75 0.87 -9.02
CA VAL A 79 13.15 0.21 -7.85
C VAL A 79 11.80 0.85 -7.57
N ILE A 80 10.74 0.05 -7.58
CA ILE A 80 9.38 0.49 -7.31
C ILE A 80 8.96 0.05 -5.91
N ALA A 81 8.58 1.02 -5.08
CA ALA A 81 8.07 0.80 -3.73
C ALA A 81 6.62 1.31 -3.60
N PRO A 82 5.78 0.68 -2.73
CA PRO A 82 4.36 1.02 -2.57
C PRO A 82 4.11 2.37 -1.94
N THR A 83 4.95 2.70 -1.00
CA THR A 83 4.82 3.88 -0.17
C THR A 83 6.04 4.75 -0.31
N ARG A 84 5.84 6.05 -0.05
CA ARG A 84 6.94 7.04 -0.10
C ARG A 84 7.99 6.75 0.95
N GLU A 85 7.53 6.35 2.12
CA GLU A 85 8.39 6.06 3.26
C GLU A 85 9.33 4.90 2.94
N LEU A 86 8.81 3.84 2.33
CA LEU A 86 9.64 2.72 1.88
C LEU A 86 10.61 3.16 0.79
N ALA A 87 10.16 3.97 -0.18
CA ALA A 87 11.04 4.51 -1.21
C ALA A 87 12.18 5.35 -0.60
N ILE A 88 11.88 6.18 0.40
CA ILE A 88 12.88 6.97 1.15
C ILE A 88 13.87 6.04 1.88
N GLN A 89 13.39 4.99 2.55
CA GLN A 89 14.25 4.03 3.23
C GLN A 89 15.17 3.28 2.26
N ILE A 90 14.63 2.81 1.12
CA ILE A 90 15.42 2.14 0.09
C ILE A 90 16.47 3.09 -0.48
N HIS A 91 16.09 4.34 -0.76
CA HIS A 91 17.02 5.36 -1.24
C HIS A 91 18.13 5.63 -0.24
N LYS A 92 17.81 5.81 1.04
CA LYS A 92 18.79 5.99 2.11
C LYS A 92 19.74 4.78 2.17
N THR A 93 19.21 3.56 2.22
CA THR A 93 20.01 2.34 2.27
C THR A 93 20.94 2.22 1.06
N LEU A 94 20.46 2.59 -0.15
CA LEU A 94 21.31 2.61 -1.34
C LEU A 94 22.40 3.69 -1.24
N THR A 95 22.06 4.88 -0.79
CA THR A 95 23.03 5.97 -0.60
C THR A 95 24.10 5.59 0.41
N ASP A 96 23.70 5.02 1.55
CA ASP A 96 24.62 4.55 2.59
C ASP A 96 25.53 3.42 2.06
N LEU A 97 25.00 2.49 1.26
CA LEU A 97 25.75 1.41 0.64
C LEU A 97 26.80 1.93 -0.35
N VAL A 98 26.41 2.83 -1.25
CA VAL A 98 27.31 3.31 -2.33
C VAL A 98 28.29 4.39 -1.85
N ALA A 99 28.13 4.92 -0.65
CA ALA A 99 29.10 5.83 -0.02
C ALA A 99 30.48 5.16 0.21
N PHE A 100 30.52 3.82 0.29
CA PHE A 100 31.76 3.06 0.39
C PHE A 100 32.40 2.76 -1.00
N HIS A 101 31.68 3.00 -2.10
CA HIS A 101 32.24 2.83 -3.45
C HIS A 101 32.93 4.10 -3.92
N PRO A 102 34.26 4.09 -4.19
CA PRO A 102 35.04 5.31 -4.41
C PRO A 102 34.48 6.24 -5.50
N ALA A 103 34.13 5.69 -6.67
CA ALA A 103 33.60 6.48 -7.78
C ALA A 103 32.23 7.06 -7.51
N SER A 104 31.37 6.35 -6.75
CA SER A 104 30.05 6.84 -6.36
C SER A 104 30.13 7.86 -5.23
N ALA A 105 31.02 7.65 -4.25
CA ALA A 105 31.28 8.57 -3.17
C ALA A 105 31.80 9.93 -3.66
N ALA A 106 32.66 9.92 -4.67
CA ALA A 106 33.17 11.14 -5.29
C ALA A 106 32.09 12.00 -5.98
N VAL A 107 31.01 11.38 -6.44
CA VAL A 107 29.87 12.07 -7.07
C VAL A 107 28.87 12.63 -6.06
N ALA A 108 28.74 12.00 -4.90
CA ALA A 108 27.71 12.32 -3.91
C ALA A 108 27.66 13.81 -3.46
N PRO A 109 28.79 14.52 -3.19
CA PRO A 109 28.77 15.93 -2.80
C PRO A 109 28.14 16.84 -3.85
N HIS A 110 28.38 16.55 -5.15
CA HIS A 110 27.86 17.35 -6.28
C HIS A 110 26.36 17.20 -6.50
N LEU A 111 25.72 16.19 -5.89
CA LEU A 111 24.26 16.00 -5.96
C LEU A 111 23.50 16.96 -5.03
N SER A 112 24.18 17.54 -4.06
CA SER A 112 23.59 18.47 -3.08
C SER A 112 23.71 19.93 -3.50
N SER A 113 24.57 20.27 -4.48
CA SER A 113 24.77 21.63 -4.96
C SER A 113 23.91 21.91 -6.19
N ASP A 114 23.14 23.00 -6.14
CA ASP A 114 22.31 23.44 -7.29
C ASP A 114 23.15 24.04 -8.44
N GLU A 115 24.42 24.34 -8.21
CA GLU A 115 25.27 25.07 -9.14
C GLU A 115 26.28 24.20 -9.91
N GLU A 116 26.66 23.03 -9.37
CA GLU A 116 27.71 22.20 -9.98
C GLU A 116 27.13 21.06 -10.84
N LYS A 117 27.62 20.96 -12.07
CA LYS A 117 27.38 19.78 -12.90
C LYS A 117 28.23 18.61 -12.40
N ARG A 118 27.64 17.43 -12.36
CA ARG A 118 28.32 16.19 -12.04
C ARG A 118 29.61 16.05 -12.86
N PRO A 119 30.77 15.77 -12.25
CA PRO A 119 32.01 15.46 -12.98
C PRO A 119 31.83 14.19 -13.81
N SER A 120 32.47 14.17 -14.99
CA SER A 120 32.50 12.96 -15.80
C SER A 120 33.44 11.95 -15.13
N THR A 121 32.90 10.77 -14.79
CA THR A 121 33.69 9.67 -14.22
C THR A 121 34.05 8.69 -15.33
N SER A 122 35.34 8.30 -15.42
CA SER A 122 35.81 7.24 -16.32
C SER A 122 35.35 5.84 -15.89
N SER A 123 35.04 5.68 -14.62
CA SER A 123 34.54 4.41 -14.05
C SER A 123 33.03 4.46 -13.82
N PRO A 124 32.34 3.30 -13.92
CA PRO A 124 30.93 3.23 -13.58
C PRO A 124 30.68 3.71 -12.15
N ALA A 125 29.68 4.57 -11.96
CA ALA A 125 29.27 5.10 -10.67
C ALA A 125 27.75 4.98 -10.51
N ILE A 126 27.29 4.75 -9.28
CA ILE A 126 25.86 4.70 -8.94
C ILE A 126 25.42 6.10 -8.51
N VAL A 127 24.40 6.61 -9.17
CA VAL A 127 23.79 7.91 -8.86
C VAL A 127 22.29 7.69 -8.64
N PRO A 128 21.85 7.61 -7.38
CA PRO A 128 20.45 7.39 -7.08
C PRO A 128 19.64 8.68 -7.17
N GLN A 129 18.38 8.55 -7.59
CA GLN A 129 17.36 9.60 -7.46
C GLN A 129 16.10 9.03 -6.85
N LEU A 130 15.57 9.73 -5.85
CA LEU A 130 14.28 9.45 -5.25
C LEU A 130 13.17 10.26 -5.92
N LEU A 131 12.18 9.59 -6.48
CA LEU A 131 10.97 10.21 -7.00
C LEU A 131 9.80 9.93 -6.05
N SER A 132 9.46 10.91 -5.23
CA SER A 132 8.33 10.80 -4.30
C SER A 132 7.26 11.83 -4.66
N GLY A 133 6.07 11.35 -5.04
CA GLY A 133 4.96 12.23 -5.43
C GLY A 133 4.03 12.59 -4.28
N GLY A 134 3.14 13.60 -4.49
CA GLY A 134 2.01 13.97 -3.65
C GLY A 134 2.22 15.20 -2.78
N ARG A 135 1.23 15.52 -1.91
CA ARG A 135 1.23 16.72 -1.07
C ARG A 135 2.48 16.78 -0.19
N GLY A 136 3.16 17.92 -0.17
CA GLY A 136 4.36 18.11 0.64
C GLY A 136 5.58 17.33 0.16
N SER A 137 5.60 16.86 -1.10
CA SER A 137 6.81 16.33 -1.72
C SER A 137 7.91 17.39 -1.67
N THR A 138 9.14 16.99 -1.38
CA THR A 138 10.30 17.89 -1.34
C THR A 138 10.60 18.49 -2.71
N MET A 139 10.25 17.75 -3.79
CA MET A 139 10.48 18.18 -5.17
C MET A 139 9.18 18.09 -5.99
N SER A 140 8.95 19.10 -6.82
CA SER A 140 7.87 19.09 -7.84
C SER A 140 8.26 18.17 -9.02
N PRO A 141 7.30 17.81 -9.92
CA PRO A 141 7.63 17.06 -11.15
C PRO A 141 8.72 17.72 -12.00
N ALA A 142 8.66 19.05 -12.11
CA ALA A 142 9.62 19.83 -12.88
C ALA A 142 11.02 19.81 -12.24
N GLN A 143 11.08 19.90 -10.90
CA GLN A 143 12.36 19.81 -10.17
C GLN A 143 12.97 18.41 -10.27
N ASP A 144 12.16 17.33 -10.19
CA ASP A 144 12.66 15.96 -10.39
C ASP A 144 13.28 15.79 -11.77
N LEU A 145 12.64 16.34 -12.82
CA LEU A 145 13.17 16.29 -14.18
C LEU A 145 14.42 17.17 -14.33
N SER A 146 14.42 18.36 -13.73
CA SER A 146 15.59 19.26 -13.74
C SER A 146 16.81 18.60 -13.08
N PHE A 147 16.61 17.96 -11.93
CA PHE A 147 17.65 17.17 -11.25
C PHE A 147 18.17 16.03 -12.15
N PHE A 148 17.27 15.29 -12.77
CA PHE A 148 17.64 14.20 -13.70
C PHE A 148 18.48 14.70 -14.87
N LEU A 149 18.08 15.79 -15.51
CA LEU A 149 18.80 16.36 -16.65
C LEU A 149 20.18 16.92 -16.26
N ARG A 150 20.30 17.44 -15.03
CA ARG A 150 21.55 18.02 -14.52
C ARG A 150 22.55 16.94 -14.10
N HIS A 151 22.10 15.97 -13.31
CA HIS A 151 22.97 15.00 -12.65
C HIS A 151 22.97 13.63 -13.31
N SER A 152 22.06 13.36 -14.27
CA SER A 152 21.95 12.09 -14.99
C SER A 152 21.99 10.86 -14.08
N PRO A 153 21.10 10.74 -13.07
CA PRO A 153 21.04 9.58 -12.20
C PRO A 153 20.71 8.32 -13.01
N ASN A 154 21.34 7.21 -12.64
CA ASN A 154 21.19 5.93 -13.32
C ASN A 154 20.37 4.90 -12.53
N VAL A 155 20.06 5.18 -11.25
CA VAL A 155 19.17 4.36 -10.43
C VAL A 155 18.01 5.21 -9.92
N ILE A 156 16.80 4.85 -10.29
CA ILE A 156 15.58 5.54 -9.88
C ILE A 156 14.84 4.71 -8.83
N ILE A 157 14.52 5.33 -7.70
CA ILE A 157 13.69 4.74 -6.64
C ILE A 157 12.41 5.56 -6.56
N SER A 158 11.26 4.91 -6.72
CA SER A 158 10.00 5.66 -6.89
C SER A 158 8.77 4.91 -6.41
N THR A 159 7.69 5.68 -6.20
CA THR A 159 6.33 5.14 -6.13
C THR A 159 5.71 5.07 -7.54
N PRO A 160 4.76 4.14 -7.81
CA PRO A 160 4.25 3.88 -9.16
C PRO A 160 3.72 5.11 -9.90
N GLY A 161 2.85 5.90 -9.25
CA GLY A 161 2.23 7.07 -9.89
C GLY A 161 3.27 8.11 -10.35
N ARG A 162 4.23 8.45 -9.47
CA ARG A 162 5.27 9.43 -9.80
C ARG A 162 6.20 8.93 -10.90
N LEU A 163 6.54 7.65 -10.87
CA LEU A 163 7.38 7.02 -11.90
C LEU A 163 6.70 7.04 -13.27
N ASN A 164 5.41 6.74 -13.33
CA ASN A 164 4.65 6.76 -14.58
C ASN A 164 4.66 8.14 -15.23
N ASP A 165 4.47 9.21 -14.44
CA ASP A 165 4.55 10.59 -14.91
C ASP A 165 5.96 10.93 -15.39
N PHE A 166 6.98 10.54 -14.63
CA PHE A 166 8.39 10.80 -14.94
C PHE A 166 8.84 10.12 -16.24
N LEU A 167 8.51 8.83 -16.42
CA LEU A 167 8.83 8.08 -17.64
C LEU A 167 8.03 8.55 -18.87
N SER A 168 7.05 9.42 -18.70
CA SER A 168 6.32 10.05 -19.82
C SER A 168 7.10 11.19 -20.47
N SER A 169 8.17 11.67 -19.82
CA SER A 169 9.03 12.72 -20.36
C SER A 169 9.87 12.20 -21.53
N PRO A 170 9.98 12.96 -22.65
CA PRO A 170 10.79 12.58 -23.79
C PRO A 170 12.30 12.59 -23.51
N HIS A 171 12.72 13.18 -22.40
CA HIS A 171 14.13 13.28 -22.01
C HIS A 171 14.63 12.10 -21.14
N VAL A 172 13.71 11.21 -20.75
CA VAL A 172 14.04 10.07 -19.88
C VAL A 172 14.10 8.80 -20.72
N HIS A 173 15.26 8.15 -20.72
CA HIS A 173 15.51 7.00 -21.58
C HIS A 173 15.81 5.75 -20.76
N CYS A 174 15.14 4.65 -21.11
CA CYS A 174 15.41 3.31 -20.58
C CYS A 174 15.73 2.38 -21.77
N PRO A 175 16.85 2.57 -22.48
CA PRO A 175 17.16 1.75 -23.65
C PRO A 175 17.59 0.34 -23.24
N GLN A 176 17.28 -0.64 -24.07
CA GLN A 176 17.57 -2.05 -23.82
C GLN A 176 19.08 -2.32 -23.61
N SER A 177 19.94 -1.51 -24.22
CA SER A 177 21.40 -1.66 -24.12
C SER A 177 21.98 -1.31 -22.75
N SER A 178 21.30 -0.48 -21.96
CA SER A 178 21.81 0.00 -20.67
C SER A 178 20.85 -0.25 -19.49
N PHE A 179 19.61 -0.69 -19.76
CA PHE A 179 18.65 -0.99 -18.70
C PHE A 179 18.83 -2.41 -18.16
N GLU A 180 19.38 -2.51 -16.96
CA GLU A 180 19.77 -3.77 -16.36
C GLU A 180 18.69 -4.43 -15.53
N MET A 181 17.97 -3.65 -14.70
CA MET A 181 17.10 -4.26 -13.71
C MET A 181 15.88 -3.42 -13.33
N LEU A 182 14.74 -4.07 -13.23
CA LEU A 182 13.53 -3.57 -12.56
C LEU A 182 13.34 -4.35 -11.26
N VAL A 183 13.21 -3.65 -10.15
CA VAL A 183 12.87 -4.24 -8.85
C VAL A 183 11.49 -3.79 -8.42
N LEU A 184 10.66 -4.75 -8.03
CA LEU A 184 9.32 -4.53 -7.50
C LEU A 184 9.31 -5.02 -6.05
N ASP A 185 9.31 -4.09 -5.10
CA ASP A 185 9.28 -4.43 -3.68
C ASP A 185 7.84 -4.32 -3.16
N GLU A 186 7.30 -5.42 -2.65
CA GLU A 186 5.91 -5.55 -2.16
C GLU A 186 4.85 -5.08 -3.18
N ALA A 187 4.99 -5.49 -4.43
CA ALA A 187 4.27 -4.96 -5.59
C ALA A 187 2.83 -5.47 -5.74
N GLY A 188 1.99 -5.31 -4.74
CA GLY A 188 0.53 -5.51 -4.85
C GLY A 188 -0.19 -4.32 -5.53
N TYR A 189 0.32 -3.77 -6.68
CA TYR A 189 -0.16 -2.49 -7.18
C TYR A 189 -1.06 -2.53 -8.39
N VAL A 190 -1.92 -1.55 -8.38
CA VAL A 190 -3.05 -1.41 -9.28
C VAL A 190 -2.62 -0.96 -10.69
N ASP A 191 -1.45 -0.34 -10.90
CA ASP A 191 -1.17 0.26 -12.21
C ASP A 191 0.30 0.21 -12.65
N LEU A 192 0.83 -1.00 -12.81
CA LEU A 192 2.17 -1.21 -13.37
C LEU A 192 2.18 -1.23 -14.91
N GLN A 193 1.05 -1.44 -15.58
CA GLN A 193 1.00 -1.60 -17.03
C GLN A 193 1.53 -0.37 -17.78
N GLY A 194 1.16 0.83 -17.32
CA GLY A 194 1.67 2.08 -17.88
C GLY A 194 3.19 2.22 -17.78
N ILE A 195 3.78 1.76 -16.68
CA ILE A 195 5.22 1.76 -16.47
C ILE A 195 5.88 0.69 -17.33
N LEU A 196 5.38 -0.54 -17.28
CA LEU A 196 5.96 -1.69 -17.99
C LEU A 196 5.97 -1.51 -19.52
N SER A 197 4.98 -0.79 -20.06
CA SER A 197 4.91 -0.48 -21.50
C SER A 197 6.01 0.48 -21.98
N ARG A 198 6.62 1.23 -21.06
CA ARG A 198 7.70 2.18 -21.34
C ARG A 198 9.09 1.61 -21.08
N LEU A 199 9.19 0.43 -20.48
CA LEU A 199 10.43 -0.25 -20.20
C LEU A 199 10.78 -1.28 -21.30
N PRO A 200 12.05 -1.62 -21.48
CA PRO A 200 12.47 -2.65 -22.42
C PRO A 200 11.75 -3.97 -22.14
N LYS A 201 11.37 -4.69 -23.21
CA LYS A 201 10.73 -6.01 -23.09
C LYS A 201 11.70 -7.06 -22.55
N GLN A 202 12.95 -7.02 -23.00
CA GLN A 202 14.02 -7.84 -22.45
C GLN A 202 14.67 -7.10 -21.30
N ARG A 203 14.32 -7.47 -20.08
CA ARG A 203 14.86 -6.91 -18.84
C ARG A 203 14.89 -7.97 -17.77
N ARG A 204 15.78 -7.83 -16.81
CA ARG A 204 15.70 -8.59 -15.56
C ARG A 204 14.69 -7.92 -14.65
N THR A 205 13.82 -8.72 -14.07
CA THR A 205 12.82 -8.21 -13.12
C THR A 205 12.90 -9.02 -11.84
N GLY A 206 13.23 -8.36 -10.74
CA GLY A 206 13.18 -8.91 -9.38
C GLY A 206 11.86 -8.57 -8.72
N LEU A 207 11.14 -9.59 -8.26
CA LEU A 207 9.90 -9.43 -7.52
C LEU A 207 10.10 -9.87 -6.07
N PHE A 208 9.88 -8.96 -5.14
CA PHE A 208 10.06 -9.18 -3.70
C PHE A 208 8.71 -9.04 -3.00
N SER A 209 8.28 -10.11 -2.34
CA SER A 209 7.00 -10.15 -1.63
C SER A 209 7.12 -10.90 -0.32
N ALA A 210 6.28 -10.55 0.65
CA ALA A 210 6.23 -11.25 1.93
C ALA A 210 5.52 -12.61 1.83
N SER A 211 4.69 -12.83 0.80
CA SER A 211 3.94 -14.08 0.63
C SER A 211 4.07 -14.66 -0.77
N VAL A 212 4.17 -16.00 -0.85
CA VAL A 212 4.26 -16.73 -2.13
C VAL A 212 3.00 -16.55 -2.99
N GLY A 213 1.82 -16.51 -2.37
CA GLY A 213 0.57 -16.33 -3.09
C GLY A 213 0.44 -14.96 -3.76
N GLU A 214 0.99 -13.92 -3.14
CA GLU A 214 1.09 -12.58 -3.75
C GLU A 214 2.08 -12.60 -4.91
N ALA A 215 3.27 -13.17 -4.69
CA ALA A 215 4.28 -13.25 -5.73
C ALA A 215 3.77 -13.95 -7.00
N VAL A 216 3.01 -15.04 -6.88
CA VAL A 216 2.45 -15.77 -8.04
C VAL A 216 1.44 -14.89 -8.80
N SER A 217 0.55 -14.19 -8.11
CA SER A 217 -0.40 -13.28 -8.74
C SER A 217 0.31 -12.13 -9.47
N GLU A 218 1.39 -11.61 -8.91
CA GLU A 218 2.19 -10.54 -9.49
C GLU A 218 3.04 -11.02 -10.68
N ILE A 219 3.59 -12.22 -10.63
CA ILE A 219 4.30 -12.85 -11.77
C ILE A 219 3.44 -12.81 -13.03
N ILE A 220 2.16 -13.19 -12.91
CA ILE A 220 1.20 -13.18 -14.03
C ILE A 220 0.95 -11.75 -14.51
N ARG A 221 0.75 -10.80 -13.60
CA ARG A 221 0.45 -9.39 -13.93
C ARG A 221 1.63 -8.67 -14.59
N VAL A 222 2.85 -8.95 -14.14
CA VAL A 222 4.08 -8.33 -14.67
C VAL A 222 4.58 -9.01 -15.94
N GLY A 223 4.02 -10.18 -16.28
CA GLY A 223 4.39 -10.92 -17.49
C GLY A 223 5.80 -11.50 -17.40
N LEU A 224 6.23 -11.96 -16.23
CA LEU A 224 7.52 -12.63 -16.05
C LEU A 224 7.50 -13.97 -16.78
N ARG A 225 8.50 -14.17 -17.63
CA ARG A 225 8.72 -15.46 -18.33
C ARG A 225 9.76 -16.27 -17.57
N ASN A 226 9.46 -17.56 -17.32
CA ASN A 226 10.35 -18.52 -16.64
C ASN A 226 10.93 -17.96 -15.33
N PRO A 227 10.11 -17.50 -14.36
CA PRO A 227 10.63 -16.94 -13.12
C PRO A 227 11.32 -18.01 -12.28
N VAL A 228 12.53 -17.70 -11.81
CA VAL A 228 13.20 -18.49 -10.77
C VAL A 228 12.57 -18.12 -9.44
N LYS A 229 11.94 -19.09 -8.79
CA LYS A 229 11.28 -18.91 -7.50
C LYS A 229 12.23 -19.33 -6.38
N ILE A 230 12.47 -18.41 -5.45
CA ILE A 230 13.28 -18.64 -4.27
C ILE A 230 12.42 -18.44 -3.06
N SER A 231 12.25 -19.50 -2.28
CA SER A 231 11.57 -19.47 -0.99
C SER A 231 12.49 -20.01 0.08
N VAL A 232 12.63 -19.27 1.19
CA VAL A 232 13.42 -19.72 2.34
C VAL A 232 12.50 -20.41 3.33
N ARG A 233 12.78 -21.68 3.57
CA ARG A 233 12.11 -22.48 4.60
C ARG A 233 12.89 -22.38 5.91
N VAL A 234 12.23 -21.97 6.98
CA VAL A 234 12.83 -21.96 8.32
C VAL A 234 12.62 -23.33 8.94
N LYS A 235 13.71 -24.08 9.19
CA LYS A 235 13.66 -25.35 9.94
C LYS A 235 13.44 -25.03 11.42
N THR A 236 12.48 -25.69 12.05
CA THR A 236 12.31 -25.67 13.51
C THR A 236 13.36 -26.55 14.18
N LYS A 237 13.64 -26.29 15.47
CA LYS A 237 14.59 -27.10 16.29
C LYS A 237 14.20 -28.58 16.41
N SER A 238 12.96 -28.95 16.12
CA SER A 238 12.44 -30.34 16.13
C SER A 238 12.66 -31.11 14.82
N GLY A 239 13.30 -30.55 13.81
CA GLY A 239 13.60 -31.27 12.57
C GLY A 239 12.44 -31.41 11.58
N ASP A 240 11.22 -31.11 11.97
CA ASP A 240 10.05 -31.15 11.10
C ASP A 240 10.08 -30.01 10.09
N VAL A 241 9.88 -30.33 8.83
CA VAL A 241 9.73 -29.36 7.75
C VAL A 241 8.34 -28.74 7.90
N ILE A 242 8.23 -27.67 8.69
CA ILE A 242 6.97 -26.92 8.79
C ILE A 242 6.77 -26.17 7.48
N GLU A 243 5.63 -26.44 6.83
CA GLU A 243 5.10 -25.54 5.80
C GLU A 243 5.18 -24.08 6.27
N GLU A 244 5.64 -23.20 5.39
CA GLU A 244 5.83 -21.76 5.56
C GLU A 244 4.93 -21.13 6.63
N ARG A 245 5.43 -20.94 7.85
CA ARG A 245 4.76 -20.04 8.78
C ARG A 245 4.89 -18.62 8.21
N LYS A 246 3.79 -18.05 7.81
CA LYS A 246 3.71 -16.67 7.26
C LYS A 246 4.06 -15.60 8.30
N THR A 247 4.18 -15.98 9.57
CA THR A 247 4.41 -15.08 10.71
C THR A 247 5.52 -15.58 11.61
N PRO A 248 6.28 -14.66 12.25
CA PRO A 248 7.27 -15.04 13.27
C PRO A 248 6.61 -15.87 14.39
N ALA A 249 7.32 -16.88 14.91
CA ALA A 249 6.84 -17.67 16.04
C ALA A 249 6.63 -16.84 17.33
N SER A 250 7.28 -15.69 17.42
CA SER A 250 7.18 -14.73 18.53
C SER A 250 5.96 -13.82 18.45
N LEU A 251 5.18 -13.85 17.35
CA LEU A 251 4.01 -13.02 17.16
C LEU A 251 2.74 -13.76 17.58
N GLN A 252 2.05 -13.25 18.56
CA GLN A 252 0.72 -13.71 18.98
C GLN A 252 -0.34 -12.89 18.26
N MET A 253 -1.19 -13.55 17.46
CA MET A 253 -2.30 -12.92 16.75
C MET A 253 -3.62 -13.34 17.41
N THR A 254 -4.36 -12.35 17.88
CA THR A 254 -5.61 -12.57 18.63
C THR A 254 -6.74 -11.70 18.10
N TYR A 255 -7.96 -12.08 18.46
CA TYR A 255 -9.17 -11.30 18.17
C TYR A 255 -9.99 -11.07 19.43
N LEU A 256 -10.79 -10.00 19.39
CA LEU A 256 -11.81 -9.71 20.38
C LEU A 256 -13.10 -9.37 19.65
N ILE A 257 -14.17 -10.15 19.92
CA ILE A 257 -15.50 -9.84 19.40
C ILE A 257 -16.14 -8.83 20.33
N THR A 258 -16.51 -7.66 19.81
CA THR A 258 -17.07 -6.58 20.60
C THR A 258 -18.02 -5.72 19.76
N PRO A 259 -19.20 -5.34 20.31
CA PRO A 259 -20.11 -4.42 19.64
C PRO A 259 -19.45 -3.07 19.35
N PRO A 260 -19.89 -2.33 18.32
CA PRO A 260 -19.28 -1.08 17.88
C PRO A 260 -19.09 -0.04 18.99
N GLN A 261 -20.10 0.15 19.86
CA GLN A 261 -20.05 1.12 20.96
C GLN A 261 -19.04 0.75 22.05
N LYS A 262 -18.65 -0.53 22.13
CA LYS A 262 -17.69 -1.04 23.11
C LYS A 262 -16.26 -1.09 22.57
N LYS A 263 -16.02 -0.82 21.27
CA LYS A 263 -14.68 -0.88 20.66
C LYS A 263 -13.69 0.08 21.33
N LEU A 264 -14.05 1.35 21.50
CA LEU A 264 -13.14 2.34 22.09
C LEU A 264 -12.86 2.08 23.59
N PRO A 265 -13.85 1.80 24.46
CA PRO A 265 -13.56 1.37 25.81
C PRO A 265 -12.65 0.14 25.88
N SER A 266 -12.85 -0.85 24.99
CA SER A 266 -11.97 -2.02 24.90
C SER A 266 -10.52 -1.65 24.53
N VAL A 267 -10.34 -0.69 23.63
CA VAL A 267 -9.00 -0.15 23.30
C VAL A 267 -8.31 0.44 24.53
N ILE A 268 -9.06 1.25 25.31
CA ILE A 268 -8.54 1.90 26.51
C ILE A 268 -8.16 0.83 27.55
N ARG A 269 -9.04 -0.16 27.78
CA ARG A 269 -8.80 -1.24 28.73
C ARG A 269 -7.62 -2.13 28.33
N LEU A 270 -7.45 -2.41 27.03
CA LEU A 270 -6.27 -3.10 26.51
C LEU A 270 -4.98 -2.33 26.85
N LEU A 271 -4.93 -1.03 26.57
CA LEU A 271 -3.75 -0.21 26.82
C LEU A 271 -3.44 -0.04 28.30
N GLN A 272 -4.46 -0.10 29.19
CA GLN A 272 -4.29 0.00 30.64
C GLN A 272 -3.74 -1.27 31.26
N ASN A 273 -4.18 -2.44 30.80
CA ASN A 273 -3.97 -3.71 31.49
C ASN A 273 -2.92 -4.62 30.81
N LEU A 274 -2.39 -4.24 29.63
CA LEU A 274 -1.31 -5.01 29.03
C LEU A 274 -0.02 -4.95 29.86
N GLU A 275 0.46 -6.11 30.27
CA GLU A 275 1.72 -6.28 30.99
C GLU A 275 2.70 -7.16 30.22
N PRO A 276 3.95 -6.72 29.98
CA PRO A 276 4.46 -5.38 30.30
C PRO A 276 3.78 -4.29 29.46
N ARG A 277 3.68 -3.08 30.01
CA ARG A 277 3.11 -1.92 29.30
C ARG A 277 3.86 -1.69 28.00
N PRO A 278 3.16 -1.67 26.84
CA PRO A 278 3.84 -1.55 25.55
C PRO A 278 4.46 -0.17 25.38
N LEU A 279 5.76 -0.15 25.06
CA LEU A 279 6.47 1.11 24.79
C LEU A 279 6.04 1.68 23.42
N ARG A 280 5.90 0.82 22.41
CA ARG A 280 5.46 1.23 21.06
C ARG A 280 4.27 0.43 20.61
N SER A 281 3.15 1.13 20.39
CA SER A 281 1.89 0.56 19.92
C SER A 281 1.51 1.16 18.57
N ILE A 282 1.02 0.34 17.64
CA ILE A 282 0.44 0.82 16.38
C ILE A 282 -1.05 0.52 16.38
N ILE A 283 -1.87 1.55 16.17
CA ILE A 283 -3.33 1.41 16.04
C ILE A 283 -3.74 1.69 14.61
N PHE A 284 -4.31 0.68 13.96
CA PHE A 284 -4.77 0.77 12.57
C PHE A 284 -6.24 1.13 12.47
N LEU A 285 -6.52 2.14 11.65
CA LEU A 285 -7.84 2.56 11.20
C LEU A 285 -7.96 2.43 9.67
N SER A 286 -9.18 2.24 9.19
CA SER A 286 -9.42 1.95 7.76
C SER A 286 -9.21 3.15 6.83
N THR A 287 -9.36 4.40 7.31
CA THR A 287 -9.31 5.59 6.43
C THR A 287 -8.52 6.75 7.03
N CYS A 288 -7.93 7.57 6.14
CA CYS A 288 -7.23 8.79 6.58
C CYS A 288 -8.14 9.78 7.33
N ALA A 289 -9.43 9.83 6.98
CA ALA A 289 -10.37 10.70 7.65
C ALA A 289 -10.71 10.21 9.06
N ALA A 290 -10.74 8.88 9.28
CA ALA A 290 -10.90 8.30 10.61
C ALA A 290 -9.68 8.60 11.48
N VAL A 291 -8.46 8.46 10.94
CA VAL A 291 -7.23 8.83 11.66
C VAL A 291 -7.25 10.31 12.06
N ASP A 292 -7.63 11.21 11.13
CA ASP A 292 -7.73 12.65 11.40
C ASP A 292 -8.78 12.97 12.47
N TYR A 293 -9.93 12.29 12.49
CA TYR A 293 -10.96 12.46 13.51
C TYR A 293 -10.53 11.93 14.86
N PHE A 294 -10.13 10.66 14.93
CA PHE A 294 -9.76 10.02 16.20
C PHE A 294 -8.48 10.60 16.82
N SER A 295 -7.64 11.25 16.04
CA SER A 295 -6.50 12.00 16.60
C SER A 295 -6.88 13.14 17.51
N HIS A 296 -8.11 13.67 17.38
CA HIS A 296 -8.64 14.72 18.26
C HIS A 296 -9.43 14.15 19.44
N ILE A 297 -9.95 12.95 19.30
CA ILE A 297 -10.79 12.29 20.32
C ILE A 297 -9.94 11.49 21.30
N LEU A 298 -9.02 10.65 20.79
CA LEU A 298 -8.25 9.72 21.61
C LEU A 298 -7.42 10.37 22.73
N PRO A 299 -6.80 11.55 22.56
CA PRO A 299 -6.03 12.17 23.67
C PRO A 299 -6.82 12.38 24.96
N ALA A 300 -8.13 12.59 24.87
CA ALA A 300 -9.01 12.74 26.03
C ALA A 300 -9.44 11.42 26.67
N LEU A 301 -9.23 10.30 25.99
CA LEU A 301 -9.66 8.96 26.40
C LEU A 301 -8.49 8.06 26.79
N LEU A 302 -7.29 8.33 26.26
CA LEU A 302 -6.12 7.51 26.49
C LEU A 302 -5.68 7.56 27.96
N PRO A 303 -5.14 6.46 28.50
CA PRO A 303 -4.54 6.45 29.82
C PRO A 303 -3.37 7.43 29.91
N GLU A 304 -3.10 7.93 31.12
CA GLU A 304 -1.97 8.84 31.34
C GLU A 304 -0.63 8.22 30.90
N GLY A 305 0.25 9.07 30.39
CA GLY A 305 1.59 8.72 29.96
C GLY A 305 1.68 8.10 28.57
N PHE A 306 0.60 8.04 27.78
CA PHE A 306 0.68 7.67 26.36
C PHE A 306 0.80 8.90 25.47
N GLN A 307 1.82 8.90 24.59
CA GLN A 307 1.96 9.92 23.56
C GLN A 307 1.30 9.44 22.25
N LEU A 308 0.45 10.29 21.64
CA LEU A 308 -0.19 9.98 20.37
C LEU A 308 0.54 10.63 19.20
N ASN A 309 0.97 9.81 18.25
CA ASN A 309 1.53 10.21 16.97
C ASN A 309 0.62 9.77 15.83
N ILE A 310 0.66 10.48 14.70
CA ILE A 310 -0.27 10.28 13.60
C ILE A 310 0.50 10.06 12.30
N LEU A 311 0.06 9.06 11.50
CA LEU A 311 0.63 8.81 10.18
C LEU A 311 -0.46 8.40 9.19
N HIS A 312 -0.70 9.21 8.17
CA HIS A 312 -1.58 8.83 7.06
C HIS A 312 -1.24 9.56 5.76
N GLY A 313 -1.67 8.99 4.62
CA GLY A 313 -1.28 9.42 3.28
C GLY A 313 -1.67 10.86 2.87
N LYS A 314 -2.59 11.51 3.59
CA LYS A 314 -3.02 12.90 3.31
C LYS A 314 -2.25 13.97 4.07
N GLN A 315 -1.37 13.59 4.99
CA GLN A 315 -0.48 14.53 5.70
C GLN A 315 0.65 15.00 4.79
N ASP A 316 1.18 16.19 5.07
CA ASP A 316 2.38 16.70 4.42
C ASP A 316 3.61 15.86 4.79
N ALA A 317 4.57 15.74 3.87
CA ALA A 317 5.73 14.88 4.03
C ALA A 317 6.54 15.21 5.31
N LYS A 318 6.79 16.48 5.59
CA LYS A 318 7.50 16.93 6.79
C LYS A 318 6.79 16.57 8.10
N VAL A 319 5.44 16.65 8.11
CA VAL A 319 4.63 16.27 9.29
C VAL A 319 4.69 14.76 9.51
N ARG A 320 4.64 13.97 8.42
CA ARG A 320 4.76 12.50 8.48
C ARG A 320 6.11 12.06 9.01
N GLU A 321 7.19 12.62 8.48
CA GLU A 321 8.55 12.34 8.90
C GLU A 321 8.75 12.66 10.39
N LYS A 322 8.29 13.84 10.84
CA LYS A 322 8.33 14.24 12.24
C LYS A 322 7.53 13.30 13.15
N GLY A 323 6.33 12.86 12.69
CA GLY A 323 5.49 11.92 13.45
C GLY A 323 6.16 10.54 13.58
N VAL A 324 6.72 10.02 12.50
CA VAL A 324 7.46 8.75 12.51
C VAL A 324 8.72 8.86 13.38
N SER A 325 9.50 9.93 13.23
CA SER A 325 10.71 10.14 14.03
C SER A 325 10.41 10.24 15.53
N LYS A 326 9.35 10.96 15.92
CA LYS A 326 8.90 11.02 17.32
C LYS A 326 8.52 9.64 17.86
N PHE A 327 7.78 8.86 17.08
CA PHE A 327 7.39 7.51 17.47
C PHE A 327 8.58 6.56 17.62
N LEU A 328 9.55 6.62 16.70
CA LEU A 328 10.73 5.77 16.73
C LEU A 328 11.66 6.09 17.92
N ASN A 329 11.79 7.36 18.24
CA ASN A 329 12.70 7.84 19.31
C ASN A 329 11.98 7.98 20.67
N ALA A 330 10.74 7.51 20.79
CA ALA A 330 10.00 7.62 22.03
C ALA A 330 10.65 6.79 23.15
N THR A 331 10.84 7.41 24.29
CA THR A 331 11.31 6.81 25.56
C THR A 331 10.16 6.50 26.50
N GLU A 332 8.98 7.06 26.24
CA GLU A 332 7.72 6.82 26.94
C GLU A 332 6.74 6.04 26.07
N PRO A 333 5.70 5.42 26.66
CA PRO A 333 4.66 4.73 25.91
C PRO A 333 4.08 5.59 24.79
N SER A 334 4.22 5.12 23.56
CA SER A 334 3.89 5.88 22.36
C SER A 334 2.97 5.09 21.44
N ILE A 335 1.93 5.74 20.94
CA ILE A 335 0.96 5.20 20.01
C ILE A 335 1.14 5.87 18.66
N LEU A 336 1.22 5.07 17.60
CA LEU A 336 1.12 5.52 16.22
C LEU A 336 -0.26 5.19 15.68
N LEU A 337 -1.12 6.21 15.55
CA LEU A 337 -2.43 6.08 14.92
C LEU A 337 -2.29 6.21 13.40
N THR A 338 -2.68 5.18 12.65
CA THR A 338 -2.33 5.12 11.24
C THR A 338 -3.35 4.37 10.39
N THR A 339 -3.14 4.42 9.07
CA THR A 339 -3.80 3.58 8.07
C THR A 339 -2.82 2.53 7.54
N ASP A 340 -3.22 1.76 6.52
CA ASP A 340 -2.37 0.75 5.86
C ASP A 340 -1.04 1.31 5.29
N VAL A 341 -0.84 2.63 5.32
CA VAL A 341 0.46 3.24 4.98
C VAL A 341 1.59 2.74 5.87
N ALA A 342 1.30 2.42 7.14
CA ALA A 342 2.28 1.83 8.07
C ALA A 342 2.31 0.29 8.03
N ALA A 343 1.36 -0.34 7.33
CA ALA A 343 1.30 -1.79 7.25
C ALA A 343 2.42 -2.38 6.39
N ARG A 344 2.92 -1.63 5.41
CA ARG A 344 3.90 -2.13 4.43
C ARG A 344 5.18 -1.30 4.44
N GLY A 345 6.30 -1.97 4.28
CA GLY A 345 7.59 -1.38 3.94
C GLY A 345 8.29 -0.53 4.99
N LEU A 346 7.61 -0.02 6.00
CA LEU A 346 8.26 0.73 7.06
C LEU A 346 8.96 -0.23 8.03
N ASP A 347 10.23 0.02 8.27
CA ASP A 347 10.96 -0.69 9.31
C ASP A 347 10.74 0.04 10.65
N PHE A 348 9.79 -0.46 11.42
CA PHE A 348 9.59 -0.06 12.80
C PHE A 348 10.32 -1.06 13.71
N PRO A 349 11.48 -0.70 14.24
CA PRO A 349 12.13 -1.55 15.21
C PRO A 349 11.29 -1.56 16.49
N ALA A 350 11.15 -2.74 17.12
CA ALA A 350 10.60 -2.88 18.46
C ALA A 350 9.16 -2.33 18.66
N VAL A 351 8.22 -2.72 17.78
CA VAL A 351 6.78 -2.56 18.05
C VAL A 351 6.32 -3.73 18.91
N ASP A 352 5.75 -3.42 20.08
CA ASP A 352 5.34 -4.40 21.08
C ASP A 352 3.88 -4.84 20.83
N PHE A 353 3.04 -3.87 20.48
CA PHE A 353 1.59 -4.06 20.35
C PHE A 353 1.04 -3.48 19.03
N VAL A 354 0.22 -4.27 18.38
CA VAL A 354 -0.54 -3.87 17.18
C VAL A 354 -2.02 -4.06 17.44
N LEU A 355 -2.80 -3.00 17.29
CA LEU A 355 -4.25 -3.04 17.40
C LEU A 355 -4.88 -2.68 16.06
N GLN A 356 -5.82 -3.49 15.60
CA GLN A 356 -6.64 -3.22 14.43
C GLN A 356 -8.07 -2.96 14.91
N ILE A 357 -8.51 -1.69 14.89
CA ILE A 357 -9.88 -1.33 15.30
C ILE A 357 -10.91 -1.92 14.33
N ASP A 358 -10.51 -2.01 13.07
CA ASP A 358 -11.28 -2.68 12.03
C ASP A 358 -10.37 -3.61 11.22
N PRO A 359 -10.88 -4.76 10.73
CA PRO A 359 -10.18 -5.57 9.75
C PRO A 359 -9.81 -4.76 8.50
N PRO A 360 -8.67 -5.03 7.87
CA PRO A 360 -8.30 -4.36 6.63
C PRO A 360 -9.21 -4.82 5.48
N THR A 361 -9.52 -3.92 4.56
CA THR A 361 -10.36 -4.21 3.39
C THR A 361 -9.80 -5.33 2.49
N ASP A 362 -8.49 -5.50 2.48
CA ASP A 362 -7.82 -6.64 1.85
C ASP A 362 -7.23 -7.56 2.93
N PRO A 363 -7.68 -8.82 3.03
CA PRO A 363 -7.19 -9.80 4.01
C PRO A 363 -5.69 -10.04 3.96
N LYS A 364 -5.05 -9.81 2.81
CA LYS A 364 -3.59 -9.90 2.69
C LYS A 364 -2.90 -8.85 3.57
N THR A 365 -3.49 -7.67 3.69
CA THR A 365 -2.98 -6.59 4.53
C THR A 365 -3.05 -6.91 6.02
N PHE A 366 -3.91 -7.86 6.44
CA PHE A 366 -4.01 -8.30 7.83
C PHE A 366 -2.66 -8.77 8.37
N LEU A 367 -1.99 -9.69 7.67
CA LEU A 367 -0.67 -10.18 8.06
C LEU A 367 0.39 -9.08 8.06
N HIS A 368 0.34 -8.16 7.11
CA HIS A 368 1.27 -7.04 7.06
C HIS A 368 1.12 -6.09 8.26
N ARG A 369 -0.12 -5.88 8.73
CA ARG A 369 -0.40 -5.13 9.97
C ARG A 369 0.13 -5.87 11.19
N CYS A 370 -0.24 -7.16 11.36
CA CYS A 370 0.25 -8.00 12.47
C CYS A 370 1.78 -8.07 12.51
N GLY A 371 2.41 -8.25 11.36
CA GLY A 371 3.86 -8.34 11.21
C GLY A 371 4.65 -7.05 11.49
N ARG A 372 3.99 -5.97 11.94
CA ARG A 372 4.68 -4.83 12.52
C ARG A 372 5.21 -5.14 13.91
N ALA A 373 4.50 -5.98 14.68
CA ALA A 373 4.96 -6.49 15.97
C ALA A 373 5.79 -7.79 15.82
N GLY A 374 6.54 -8.14 16.85
CA GLY A 374 7.27 -9.42 16.93
C GLY A 374 8.50 -9.51 16.03
N ARG A 375 9.13 -8.39 15.67
CA ARG A 375 10.36 -8.36 14.87
C ARG A 375 11.62 -8.59 15.71
N ALA A 376 12.69 -9.03 15.05
CA ALA A 376 14.01 -9.25 15.65
C ALA A 376 13.99 -10.22 16.86
N GLY A 377 13.13 -11.26 16.82
CA GLY A 377 13.03 -12.26 17.88
C GLY A 377 12.30 -11.81 19.16
N ARG A 378 11.77 -10.59 19.19
CA ARG A 378 10.97 -10.08 20.31
C ARG A 378 9.55 -10.65 20.29
N ARG A 379 8.95 -10.79 21.47
CA ARG A 379 7.52 -11.12 21.57
C ARG A 379 6.69 -9.94 21.09
N GLY A 380 5.67 -10.19 20.28
CA GLY A 380 4.74 -9.18 19.79
C GLY A 380 3.31 -9.67 19.92
N LEU A 381 2.42 -8.75 20.25
CA LEU A 381 0.97 -9.00 20.32
C LEU A 381 0.25 -8.21 19.23
N SER A 382 -0.65 -8.88 18.52
CA SER A 382 -1.58 -8.23 17.60
C SER A 382 -3.01 -8.61 17.96
N VAL A 383 -3.87 -7.61 18.16
CA VAL A 383 -5.30 -7.79 18.43
C VAL A 383 -6.11 -7.16 17.30
N VAL A 384 -7.12 -7.86 16.80
CA VAL A 384 -8.13 -7.32 15.91
C VAL A 384 -9.48 -7.28 16.60
N LEU A 385 -10.18 -6.16 16.51
CA LEU A 385 -11.53 -6.00 17.01
C LEU A 385 -12.52 -6.35 15.90
N LEU A 386 -13.39 -7.32 16.18
CA LEU A 386 -14.45 -7.75 15.26
C LEU A 386 -15.80 -7.39 15.86
N GLN A 387 -16.73 -6.96 15.02
CA GLN A 387 -18.15 -6.89 15.42
C GLN A 387 -18.73 -8.30 15.45
N PRO A 388 -19.83 -8.55 16.21
CA PRO A 388 -20.47 -9.86 16.24
C PRO A 388 -20.82 -10.38 14.83
N GLU A 389 -21.27 -9.50 13.94
CA GLU A 389 -21.63 -9.82 12.55
C GLU A 389 -20.42 -10.14 11.67
N GLU A 390 -19.20 -9.83 12.14
CA GLU A 390 -17.94 -10.08 11.44
C GLU A 390 -17.25 -11.37 11.89
N SER A 391 -17.88 -12.17 12.75
CA SER A 391 -17.30 -13.40 13.35
C SER A 391 -16.83 -14.42 12.31
N ASP A 392 -17.50 -14.51 11.16
CA ASP A 392 -17.10 -15.37 10.04
C ASP A 392 -15.71 -15.00 9.43
N TYR A 393 -15.16 -13.85 9.82
CA TYR A 393 -13.81 -13.50 9.43
C TYR A 393 -12.73 -14.41 10.06
N ILE A 394 -13.04 -15.03 11.20
CA ILE A 394 -12.15 -15.96 11.90
C ILE A 394 -11.89 -17.21 11.06
N PRO A 395 -12.92 -18.03 10.71
CA PRO A 395 -12.73 -19.20 9.85
C PRO A 395 -12.24 -18.81 8.45
N PHE A 396 -12.63 -17.64 7.94
CA PHE A 396 -12.12 -17.13 6.67
C PHE A 396 -10.59 -16.93 6.68
N LEU A 397 -10.00 -16.44 7.77
CA LEU A 397 -8.55 -16.32 7.94
C LEU A 397 -7.88 -17.68 8.13
N GLU A 398 -8.52 -18.61 8.84
CA GLU A 398 -8.02 -19.96 9.07
C GLU A 398 -7.85 -20.73 7.76
N VAL A 399 -8.87 -20.74 6.89
CA VAL A 399 -8.79 -21.31 5.54
C VAL A 399 -7.60 -20.72 4.73
N ARG A 400 -7.22 -19.48 5.00
CA ARG A 400 -6.06 -18.83 4.39
C ARG A 400 -4.73 -19.11 5.08
N LYS A 401 -4.71 -20.09 5.96
CA LYS A 401 -3.51 -20.45 6.76
C LYS A 401 -2.99 -19.25 7.57
N THR A 402 -3.93 -18.51 8.17
CA THR A 402 -3.64 -17.36 9.03
C THR A 402 -4.51 -17.47 10.29
N PRO A 403 -4.33 -18.52 11.11
CA PRO A 403 -5.17 -18.71 12.30
C PRO A 403 -4.93 -17.59 13.31
N ILE A 404 -6.03 -17.13 13.92
CA ILE A 404 -6.04 -16.19 15.03
C ILE A 404 -6.75 -16.81 16.21
N ALA A 405 -6.27 -16.53 17.42
CA ALA A 405 -6.84 -17.06 18.66
C ALA A 405 -7.70 -16.00 19.38
N PRO A 406 -8.65 -16.39 20.22
CA PRO A 406 -9.32 -15.41 21.08
C PRO A 406 -8.30 -14.74 22.02
N PHE A 407 -8.52 -13.47 22.36
CA PHE A 407 -7.71 -12.77 23.35
C PHE A 407 -8.08 -13.27 24.76
N MET A 408 -7.12 -13.81 25.49
CA MET A 408 -7.37 -14.46 26.79
C MET A 408 -6.38 -14.03 27.89
N GLN A 409 -5.61 -12.94 27.71
CA GLN A 409 -4.63 -12.55 28.71
C GLN A 409 -5.28 -11.99 29.99
N PHE A 410 -6.40 -11.31 29.84
CA PHE A 410 -7.25 -10.80 30.91
C PHE A 410 -8.66 -10.53 30.38
N ASP A 411 -9.61 -10.37 31.28
CA ASP A 411 -11.01 -10.10 30.90
C ASP A 411 -11.18 -8.66 30.39
N ILE A 412 -11.84 -8.53 29.23
CA ILE A 412 -12.18 -7.26 28.58
C ILE A 412 -13.71 -7.14 28.47
N THR A 413 -14.40 -7.41 29.57
CA THR A 413 -15.85 -7.20 29.61
C THR A 413 -16.13 -5.72 29.84
N ILE A 414 -16.75 -5.07 28.85
CA ILE A 414 -17.18 -3.67 28.93
C ILE A 414 -18.67 -3.63 29.24
N SER A 415 -19.06 -2.96 30.31
CA SER A 415 -20.45 -2.73 30.65
C SER A 415 -21.10 -1.71 29.69
N ASP A 416 -22.41 -1.75 29.59
CA ASP A 416 -23.13 -0.77 28.75
C ASP A 416 -23.00 0.65 29.34
N LEU A 417 -22.98 0.76 30.66
CA LEU A 417 -22.71 2.06 31.34
C LEU A 417 -21.37 2.67 30.95
N GLU A 418 -20.31 1.87 30.90
CA GLU A 418 -18.96 2.32 30.49
C GLU A 418 -18.92 2.73 29.02
N ALA A 419 -19.64 1.99 28.16
CA ALA A 419 -19.79 2.34 26.75
C ALA A 419 -20.53 3.68 26.57
N ASP A 420 -21.61 3.89 27.32
CA ASP A 420 -22.40 5.12 27.29
C ASP A 420 -21.62 6.32 27.85
N GLN A 421 -20.86 6.12 28.92
CA GLN A 421 -19.95 7.14 29.47
C GLN A 421 -18.91 7.56 28.43
N THR A 422 -18.28 6.59 27.76
CA THR A 422 -17.30 6.87 26.70
C THR A 422 -17.94 7.60 25.53
N THR A 423 -19.12 7.16 25.09
CA THR A 423 -19.90 7.83 24.04
C THR A 423 -20.21 9.28 24.42
N THR A 424 -20.61 9.53 25.65
CA THR A 424 -20.91 10.87 26.17
C THR A 424 -19.67 11.75 26.19
N GLN A 425 -18.53 11.24 26.66
CA GLN A 425 -17.25 11.96 26.65
C GLN A 425 -16.86 12.37 25.23
N ILE A 426 -17.01 11.47 24.24
CA ILE A 426 -16.71 11.78 22.83
C ILE A 426 -17.66 12.85 22.32
N ARG A 427 -18.97 12.69 22.55
CA ARG A 427 -19.99 13.68 22.11
C ARG A 427 -19.75 15.05 22.71
N ASP A 428 -19.33 15.13 23.97
CA ASP A 428 -19.02 16.39 24.64
C ASP A 428 -17.78 17.07 24.03
N GLN A 429 -16.78 16.31 23.57
CA GLN A 429 -15.68 16.87 22.78
C GLN A 429 -16.17 17.38 21.40
N VAL A 430 -17.01 16.60 20.73
CA VAL A 430 -17.55 16.99 19.42
C VAL A 430 -18.43 18.22 19.52
N LYS A 431 -19.23 18.37 20.59
CA LYS A 431 -20.09 19.55 20.83
C LYS A 431 -19.29 20.85 21.00
N LYS A 432 -18.02 20.77 21.42
CA LYS A 432 -17.19 21.98 21.63
C LYS A 432 -16.84 22.71 20.35
N ASP A 433 -16.72 22.01 19.22
CA ASP A 433 -16.30 22.60 17.94
C ASP A 433 -17.02 21.95 16.75
N ARG A 434 -17.76 22.75 16.01
CA ARG A 434 -18.42 22.33 14.77
C ARG A 434 -17.44 21.75 13.73
N ALA A 435 -16.18 22.18 13.73
CA ALA A 435 -15.16 21.60 12.84
C ALA A 435 -14.90 20.13 13.16
N LEU A 436 -14.98 19.74 14.44
CA LEU A 436 -14.82 18.35 14.85
C LEU A 436 -16.04 17.50 14.46
N TYR A 437 -17.25 18.08 14.53
CA TYR A 437 -18.46 17.46 13.99
C TYR A 437 -18.32 17.19 12.47
N ASP A 438 -17.88 18.18 11.69
CA ASP A 438 -17.67 18.01 10.25
C ASP A 438 -16.65 16.89 9.96
N LYS A 439 -15.58 16.82 10.76
CA LYS A 439 -14.58 15.72 10.68
C LYS A 439 -15.22 14.37 11.00
N ALA A 440 -16.02 14.28 12.06
CA ALA A 440 -16.73 13.06 12.46
C ALA A 440 -17.64 12.53 11.34
N GLN A 441 -18.47 13.41 10.77
CA GLN A 441 -19.35 13.07 9.65
C GLN A 441 -18.57 12.55 8.44
N LYS A 442 -17.52 13.26 8.04
CA LYS A 442 -16.65 12.90 6.92
C LYS A 442 -15.91 11.58 7.17
N ALA A 443 -15.43 11.38 8.38
CA ALA A 443 -14.72 10.18 8.79
C ALA A 443 -15.62 8.96 8.74
N PHE A 444 -16.83 9.06 9.30
CA PHE A 444 -17.81 7.99 9.31
C PHE A 444 -18.25 7.60 7.89
N VAL A 445 -18.63 8.57 7.05
CA VAL A 445 -18.98 8.30 5.64
C VAL A 445 -17.82 7.66 4.88
N SER A 446 -16.57 8.11 5.15
CA SER A 446 -15.38 7.52 4.55
C SER A 446 -15.16 6.07 5.00
N TRP A 447 -15.42 5.77 6.28
CA TRP A 447 -15.33 4.44 6.84
C TRP A 447 -16.38 3.50 6.22
N VAL A 448 -17.65 3.91 6.16
CA VAL A 448 -18.72 3.11 5.53
C VAL A 448 -18.39 2.78 4.07
N ARG A 449 -17.89 3.75 3.31
CA ARG A 449 -17.43 3.52 1.92
C ARG A 449 -16.22 2.58 1.82
N SER A 450 -15.34 2.57 2.82
CA SER A 450 -14.25 1.61 2.88
C SER A 450 -14.76 0.22 3.21
N TYR A 451 -15.68 0.13 4.16
CA TYR A 451 -16.33 -1.10 4.57
C TYR A 451 -17.07 -1.79 3.40
N SER A 452 -17.82 -1.03 2.61
CA SER A 452 -18.54 -1.55 1.42
C SER A 452 -17.61 -2.07 0.30
N LYS A 453 -16.32 -1.73 0.36
CA LYS A 453 -15.31 -2.18 -0.62
C LYS A 453 -14.46 -3.35 -0.14
N HIS A 454 -14.83 -3.96 0.97
CA HIS A 454 -14.10 -5.10 1.52
C HIS A 454 -14.11 -6.27 0.53
N THR A 455 -12.96 -6.92 0.32
CA THR A 455 -12.85 -8.03 -0.63
C THR A 455 -13.61 -9.28 -0.17
N ALA A 456 -13.77 -9.48 1.15
CA ALA A 456 -14.65 -10.49 1.72
C ALA A 456 -16.09 -9.95 1.87
N SER A 457 -16.71 -9.57 0.75
CA SER A 457 -18.02 -8.91 0.71
C SER A 457 -19.17 -9.77 1.23
N SER A 458 -19.00 -11.08 1.34
CA SER A 458 -19.97 -11.99 1.97
C SER A 458 -20.04 -11.83 3.49
N ILE A 459 -18.97 -11.38 4.12
CA ILE A 459 -18.85 -11.18 5.57
C ILE A 459 -19.15 -9.72 5.92
N PHE A 460 -18.52 -8.78 5.21
CA PHE A 460 -18.60 -7.35 5.49
C PHE A 460 -19.70 -6.68 4.65
N ARG A 461 -20.96 -6.82 5.11
CA ARG A 461 -22.13 -6.27 4.44
C ARG A 461 -22.62 -5.01 5.15
N THR A 462 -22.83 -3.95 4.40
CA THR A 462 -23.38 -2.69 4.96
C THR A 462 -24.83 -2.83 5.41
N GLY A 463 -25.56 -3.85 4.93
CA GLY A 463 -26.92 -4.15 5.34
C GLY A 463 -27.05 -4.73 6.74
N ASP A 464 -25.99 -5.39 7.23
CA ASP A 464 -25.98 -6.09 8.52
C ASP A 464 -25.50 -5.16 9.66
N LEU A 465 -25.09 -3.92 9.33
CA LEU A 465 -24.56 -2.96 10.30
C LEU A 465 -25.65 -2.39 11.21
N ASP A 466 -25.42 -2.46 12.51
CA ASP A 466 -26.20 -1.70 13.49
C ASP A 466 -25.76 -0.23 13.52
N TRP A 467 -26.52 0.59 12.78
CA TRP A 467 -26.25 2.02 12.65
C TRP A 467 -26.27 2.77 13.97
N THR A 468 -27.13 2.35 14.92
CA THR A 468 -27.26 3.00 16.22
C THR A 468 -26.01 2.79 17.08
N SER A 469 -25.60 1.54 17.23
CA SER A 469 -24.39 1.17 17.96
C SER A 469 -23.13 1.74 17.32
N LEU A 470 -23.05 1.73 15.97
CA LEU A 470 -21.94 2.35 15.24
C LEU A 470 -21.87 3.85 15.50
N CYS A 471 -22.98 4.57 15.36
CA CYS A 471 -23.00 6.00 15.61
C CYS A 471 -22.62 6.36 17.04
N SER A 472 -23.05 5.55 18.01
CA SER A 472 -22.66 5.70 19.41
C SER A 472 -21.16 5.49 19.60
N GLY A 473 -20.60 4.40 19.08
CA GLY A 473 -19.18 4.11 19.16
C GLY A 473 -18.27 5.16 18.48
N TRP A 474 -18.81 5.87 17.47
CA TRP A 474 -18.12 7.00 16.85
C TRP A 474 -18.41 8.34 17.53
N GLY A 475 -19.28 8.39 18.52
CA GLY A 475 -19.70 9.62 19.21
C GLY A 475 -20.38 10.62 18.29
N LEU A 476 -21.10 10.15 17.26
CA LEU A 476 -21.79 11.04 16.34
C LEU A 476 -22.96 11.76 17.01
N LEU A 477 -23.16 13.03 16.65
CA LEU A 477 -24.29 13.83 17.10
C LEU A 477 -25.52 13.67 16.19
N ARG A 478 -25.31 13.17 14.97
CA ARG A 478 -26.33 12.91 13.97
C ARG A 478 -25.84 11.91 12.95
N LEU A 479 -26.70 10.99 12.52
CA LEU A 479 -26.41 10.06 11.43
C LEU A 479 -26.28 10.83 10.10
N PRO A 480 -25.14 10.73 9.37
CA PRO A 480 -24.95 11.39 8.08
C PRO A 480 -25.97 10.95 7.03
N LYS A 481 -26.28 11.87 6.10
CA LYS A 481 -27.06 11.52 4.91
C LYS A 481 -26.14 10.77 3.92
N MET A 482 -26.37 9.45 3.77
CA MET A 482 -25.60 8.60 2.85
C MET A 482 -26.51 7.52 2.23
N PRO A 483 -26.17 7.03 1.03
CA PRO A 483 -27.00 6.02 0.33
C PRO A 483 -27.16 4.72 1.12
N GLU A 484 -26.11 4.29 1.82
CA GLU A 484 -26.04 3.04 2.58
C GLU A 484 -27.03 3.02 3.76
N ALA A 485 -27.29 4.19 4.37
CA ALA A 485 -28.25 4.35 5.46
C ALA A 485 -29.65 4.82 5.01
N ARG A 486 -30.02 4.60 3.72
CA ARG A 486 -31.32 5.03 3.18
C ARG A 486 -32.49 4.35 3.87
N HIS A 487 -32.32 3.08 4.23
CA HIS A 487 -33.37 2.24 4.85
C HIS A 487 -33.38 2.31 6.39
N PHE A 488 -32.51 3.12 6.99
CA PHE A 488 -32.51 3.32 8.44
C PHE A 488 -33.81 4.03 8.88
N LYS A 489 -34.58 3.38 9.72
CA LYS A 489 -35.87 3.87 10.24
C LYS A 489 -35.76 4.50 11.62
N GLY A 490 -34.60 4.41 12.29
CA GLY A 490 -34.39 4.98 13.63
C GLY A 490 -34.21 6.50 13.62
N ASP A 491 -34.09 7.05 14.83
CA ASP A 491 -33.85 8.49 15.00
C ASP A 491 -32.47 8.89 14.51
N ARG A 492 -32.45 9.77 13.50
CA ARG A 492 -31.20 10.30 12.94
C ARG A 492 -30.51 11.33 13.83
N SER A 493 -31.21 11.90 14.80
CA SER A 493 -30.64 12.82 15.80
C SER A 493 -29.83 12.07 16.88
N LEU A 494 -29.97 10.74 16.96
CA LEU A 494 -29.28 9.86 17.92
C LEU A 494 -29.53 10.29 19.38
N GLY A 495 -30.69 10.88 19.65
CA GLY A 495 -31.03 11.41 20.96
C GLY A 495 -30.23 12.66 21.38
N CYS A 496 -29.54 13.31 20.43
CA CYS A 496 -28.80 14.54 20.69
C CYS A 496 -29.66 15.76 20.33
N ASP A 497 -30.08 16.49 21.35
CA ASP A 497 -30.73 17.79 21.15
C ASP A 497 -29.66 18.87 20.97
N ILE A 498 -29.52 19.39 19.74
CA ILE A 498 -28.52 20.38 19.36
C ILE A 498 -29.18 21.49 18.58
N ASP A 499 -29.01 22.69 19.07
CA ASP A 499 -29.35 23.91 18.30
C ASP A 499 -28.30 24.14 17.20
N TRP A 500 -28.61 23.66 15.99
CA TRP A 500 -27.69 23.73 14.83
C TRP A 500 -27.39 25.16 14.38
N ASP A 501 -28.21 26.12 14.73
CA ASP A 501 -27.99 27.52 14.37
C ASP A 501 -27.00 28.19 15.31
N LYS A 502 -27.02 27.83 16.59
CA LYS A 502 -26.06 28.30 17.60
C LYS A 502 -24.77 27.49 17.66
N TYR A 503 -24.77 26.27 17.09
CA TYR A 503 -23.59 25.41 17.11
C TYR A 503 -22.49 25.96 16.19
N ALA A 504 -21.45 26.52 16.79
CA ALA A 504 -20.45 27.36 16.14
C ALA A 504 -19.12 26.64 15.90
N TYR A 505 -18.32 27.16 14.96
CA TYR A 505 -16.91 26.82 14.83
C TYR A 505 -16.08 27.58 15.89
N GLN A 506 -15.13 26.92 16.54
CA GLN A 506 -14.15 27.62 17.37
C GLN A 506 -13.28 28.58 16.56
N ASN A 507 -13.01 28.25 15.29
CA ASN A 507 -12.27 29.12 14.40
C ASN A 507 -13.15 30.30 13.96
N LYS A 508 -12.82 31.52 14.41
CA LYS A 508 -13.57 32.75 14.17
C LYS A 508 -13.78 33.06 12.68
N THR A 509 -12.77 32.76 11.84
CA THR A 509 -12.86 33.00 10.39
C THR A 509 -13.87 32.08 9.73
N ARG A 510 -13.86 30.78 10.09
CA ARG A 510 -14.84 29.81 9.58
C ARG A 510 -16.24 30.11 10.08
N GLU A 511 -16.38 30.55 11.33
CA GLU A 511 -17.67 30.92 11.90
C GLU A 511 -18.24 32.15 11.22
N LYS A 512 -17.43 33.19 10.96
CA LYS A 512 -17.84 34.36 10.18
C LYS A 512 -18.35 33.96 8.79
N GLN A 513 -17.62 33.11 8.09
CA GLN A 513 -18.06 32.59 6.78
C GLN A 513 -19.38 31.82 6.85
N ARG A 514 -19.58 31.03 7.94
CA ARG A 514 -20.85 30.31 8.17
C ARG A 514 -22.00 31.26 8.38
N LEU A 515 -21.83 32.27 9.22
CA LEU A 515 -22.86 33.29 9.50
C LEU A 515 -23.18 34.13 8.26
N GLU A 516 -22.16 34.52 7.49
CA GLU A 516 -22.34 35.21 6.21
C GLU A 516 -23.14 34.33 5.22
N ALA A 517 -22.84 33.03 5.16
CA ALA A 517 -23.57 32.09 4.30
C ALA A 517 -25.02 31.83 4.77
N LEU A 518 -25.30 31.89 6.09
CA LEU A 518 -26.66 31.80 6.62
C LEU A 518 -27.49 33.05 6.36
N ASN A 519 -26.84 34.23 6.44
CA ASN A 519 -27.49 35.53 6.22
C ASN A 519 -27.56 35.90 4.73
N ALA A 520 -26.80 35.21 3.87
CA ALA A 520 -26.89 35.38 2.44
C ALA A 520 -28.28 34.95 1.94
N ALA A 521 -28.96 35.78 1.17
CA ALA A 521 -30.21 35.40 0.52
C ALA A 521 -30.02 34.07 -0.25
N PRO A 522 -31.00 33.17 -0.28
CA PRO A 522 -30.90 31.95 -1.04
C PRO A 522 -30.51 32.32 -2.49
N PRO A 523 -29.52 31.64 -3.07
CA PRO A 523 -29.07 31.95 -4.43
C PRO A 523 -30.26 31.88 -5.38
N ASP A 524 -30.32 32.83 -6.28
CA ASP A 524 -31.39 32.93 -7.30
C ASP A 524 -31.57 31.51 -7.92
N PRO A 525 -32.80 31.01 -8.07
CA PRO A 525 -33.07 29.71 -8.66
C PRO A 525 -32.28 29.44 -9.94
N THR A 526 -32.07 30.50 -10.74
CA THR A 526 -31.26 30.47 -11.97
C THR A 526 -29.76 30.25 -11.70
N GLU A 527 -29.18 30.82 -10.64
CA GLU A 527 -27.78 30.58 -10.24
C GLU A 527 -27.59 29.17 -9.61
N ALA A 528 -28.58 28.73 -8.82
CA ALA A 528 -28.58 27.37 -8.25
C ALA A 528 -28.69 26.30 -9.35
N GLU A 529 -29.48 26.54 -10.41
CA GLU A 529 -29.55 25.70 -11.59
C GLU A 529 -28.28 25.77 -12.44
N ALA A 530 -27.70 26.94 -12.62
CA ALA A 530 -26.43 27.11 -13.31
C ALA A 530 -25.27 26.38 -12.54
N TYR A 531 -25.25 26.46 -11.21
CA TYR A 531 -24.29 25.72 -10.37
C TYR A 531 -24.52 24.20 -10.43
N ARG A 532 -25.79 23.75 -10.42
CA ARG A 532 -26.15 22.33 -10.62
C ARG A 532 -25.78 21.86 -12.04
N ALA A 533 -26.01 22.67 -13.05
CA ALA A 533 -25.64 22.39 -14.43
C ALA A 533 -24.13 22.37 -14.63
N LYS A 534 -23.38 23.27 -13.97
CA LYS A 534 -21.90 23.27 -13.97
C LYS A 534 -21.33 22.04 -13.25
N ARG A 535 -21.96 21.63 -12.17
CA ARG A 535 -21.59 20.41 -11.43
C ARG A 535 -21.95 19.15 -12.22
N LYS A 536 -23.06 19.15 -12.96
CA LYS A 536 -23.47 18.08 -13.86
C LYS A 536 -22.54 18.02 -15.08
N ARG A 537 -22.18 19.14 -15.67
CA ARG A 537 -21.17 19.26 -16.75
C ARG A 537 -19.77 18.81 -16.31
N ASN A 538 -19.35 19.11 -15.09
CA ASN A 538 -18.08 18.61 -14.53
C ASN A 538 -18.12 17.12 -14.19
N ALA A 539 -19.30 16.57 -13.91
CA ALA A 539 -19.52 15.13 -13.79
C ALA A 539 -19.63 14.44 -15.17
N GLU A 540 -20.25 15.11 -16.15
CA GLU A 540 -20.34 14.69 -17.55
C GLU A 540 -19.01 14.86 -18.31
N ALA A 541 -18.13 15.75 -17.88
CA ALA A 541 -16.76 15.84 -18.41
C ALA A 541 -15.95 14.53 -18.22
N TRP A 542 -16.39 13.68 -17.32
CA TRP A 542 -15.86 12.31 -17.16
C TRP A 542 -16.48 11.34 -18.18
N SER A 543 -17.76 11.47 -18.50
CA SER A 543 -18.41 10.71 -19.59
C SER A 543 -17.96 11.22 -20.96
N GLY A 544 -17.75 12.53 -21.13
CA GLY A 544 -17.17 13.10 -22.34
C GLY A 544 -15.73 12.66 -22.63
N LYS A 545 -14.96 12.27 -21.62
CA LYS A 545 -13.67 11.58 -21.80
C LYS A 545 -13.85 10.17 -22.34
N GLN A 546 -14.86 9.46 -21.89
CA GLN A 546 -15.21 8.14 -22.41
C GLN A 546 -15.72 8.21 -23.85
N GLU A 547 -16.60 9.16 -24.16
CA GLU A 547 -17.05 9.45 -25.53
C GLU A 547 -15.93 9.92 -26.47
N GLN A 548 -14.99 10.74 -25.96
CA GLN A 548 -13.79 11.15 -26.71
C GLN A 548 -12.84 9.96 -26.92
N GLU A 549 -12.73 9.05 -25.98
CA GLU A 549 -11.93 7.85 -26.07
C GLU A 549 -12.57 6.85 -27.04
N GLU A 550 -13.90 6.65 -26.99
CA GLU A 550 -14.67 5.87 -27.96
C GLU A 550 -14.59 6.49 -29.37
N THR A 551 -14.70 7.82 -29.48
CA THR A 551 -14.54 8.52 -30.77
C THR A 551 -13.10 8.40 -31.30
N ARG A 552 -12.09 8.39 -30.43
CA ARG A 552 -10.69 8.16 -30.77
C ARG A 552 -10.45 6.71 -31.24
N VAL A 553 -11.07 5.73 -30.60
CA VAL A 553 -11.03 4.32 -30.98
C VAL A 553 -11.68 4.16 -32.35
N VAL A 554 -12.88 4.69 -32.57
CA VAL A 554 -13.59 4.65 -33.86
C VAL A 554 -12.79 5.32 -34.98
N ARG A 555 -12.14 6.47 -34.72
CA ARG A 555 -11.25 7.13 -35.69
C ARG A 555 -9.99 6.33 -35.97
N ARG A 556 -9.43 5.67 -34.95
CA ARG A 556 -8.27 4.77 -35.10
C ARG A 556 -8.61 3.56 -35.94
N ASP A 557 -9.77 2.93 -35.68
CA ASP A 557 -10.26 1.76 -36.45
C ASP A 557 -10.58 2.15 -37.89
N LYS A 558 -11.18 3.32 -38.12
CA LYS A 558 -11.43 3.85 -39.45
C LYS A 558 -10.13 4.11 -40.23
N LYS A 559 -9.11 4.63 -39.54
CA LYS A 559 -7.78 4.86 -40.12
C LYS A 559 -7.04 3.54 -40.39
N GLN A 560 -7.25 2.54 -39.54
CA GLN A 560 -6.67 1.22 -39.71
C GLN A 560 -7.34 0.48 -40.91
N ARG A 561 -8.68 0.51 -41.00
CA ARG A 561 -9.41 -0.03 -42.14
C ARG A 561 -9.01 0.64 -43.46
N LYS A 562 -8.79 1.95 -43.47
CA LYS A 562 -8.29 2.67 -44.63
C LYS A 562 -6.89 2.21 -45.05
N ARG A 563 -5.97 2.06 -44.08
CA ARG A 563 -4.62 1.52 -44.33
C ARG A 563 -4.63 0.07 -44.80
N GLU A 564 -5.52 -0.74 -44.26
CA GLU A 564 -5.70 -2.14 -44.72
C GLU A 564 -6.27 -2.19 -46.11
N ALA A 565 -7.22 -1.31 -46.48
CA ALA A 565 -7.74 -1.17 -47.83
C ALA A 565 -6.65 -0.74 -48.82
N GLU A 566 -5.87 0.32 -48.46
CA GLU A 566 -4.73 0.79 -49.28
C GLU A 566 -3.63 -0.27 -49.42
N ARG A 567 -3.46 -1.11 -48.39
CA ARG A 567 -2.53 -2.25 -48.44
C ARG A 567 -3.06 -3.34 -49.36
N ARG A 568 -4.36 -3.68 -49.30
CA ARG A 568 -5.01 -4.64 -50.19
C ARG A 568 -4.99 -4.22 -51.65
N GLU A 569 -5.12 -2.93 -51.96
CA GLU A 569 -4.99 -2.41 -53.33
C GLU A 569 -3.56 -2.59 -53.90
N LYS A 570 -2.54 -2.57 -53.05
CA LYS A 570 -1.14 -2.72 -53.43
C LYS A 570 -0.64 -4.18 -53.45
N MET A 571 -1.45 -5.12 -53.00
CA MET A 571 -1.10 -6.54 -52.95
C MET A 571 -1.28 -7.20 -54.32
N THR A 572 -0.41 -8.13 -54.63
CA THR A 572 -0.53 -8.98 -55.80
C THR A 572 -1.71 -9.94 -55.66
N ASP A 573 -2.22 -10.48 -56.78
CA ASP A 573 -3.38 -11.36 -56.74
C ASP A 573 -3.12 -12.67 -55.98
N GLU A 574 -1.88 -13.14 -55.94
CA GLU A 574 -1.46 -14.29 -55.12
C GLU A 574 -1.46 -13.98 -53.61
N GLU A 575 -1.06 -12.78 -53.24
CA GLU A 575 -1.09 -12.33 -51.84
C GLU A 575 -2.51 -12.10 -51.33
N LYS A 576 -3.42 -11.61 -52.21
CA LYS A 576 -4.83 -11.46 -51.89
C LYS A 576 -5.52 -12.82 -51.69
N ALA A 577 -5.18 -13.83 -52.50
CA ALA A 577 -5.68 -15.18 -52.32
C ALA A 577 -5.24 -15.79 -50.99
N ARG A 578 -3.97 -15.65 -50.60
CA ARG A 578 -3.45 -16.12 -49.30
C ARG A 578 -4.09 -15.39 -48.10
N ASP A 579 -4.32 -14.09 -48.19
CA ASP A 579 -5.00 -13.30 -47.13
C ASP A 579 -6.51 -13.69 -47.04
N MET A 580 -7.16 -14.04 -48.13
CA MET A 580 -8.55 -14.57 -48.13
C MET A 580 -8.62 -15.95 -47.48
N ASP A 581 -7.71 -16.86 -47.82
CA ASP A 581 -7.64 -18.18 -47.20
C ASP A 581 -7.38 -18.10 -45.67
N LEU A 582 -6.47 -17.25 -45.26
CA LEU A 582 -6.18 -17.00 -43.85
C LEU A 582 -7.38 -16.39 -43.11
N ALA A 583 -8.09 -15.45 -43.75
CA ALA A 583 -9.30 -14.84 -43.19
C ALA A 583 -10.46 -15.85 -43.07
N GLN A 584 -10.62 -16.76 -44.03
CA GLN A 584 -11.60 -17.85 -43.95
C GLN A 584 -11.27 -18.84 -42.83
N LEU A 585 -10.01 -19.19 -42.67
CA LEU A 585 -9.53 -20.08 -41.62
C LEU A 585 -9.76 -19.47 -40.22
N LEU A 586 -9.45 -18.17 -40.04
CA LEU A 586 -9.74 -17.43 -38.83
C LEU A 586 -11.24 -17.29 -38.54
N ALA A 587 -12.07 -17.12 -39.58
CA ALA A 587 -13.52 -17.06 -39.42
C ALA A 587 -14.08 -18.43 -39.02
N ALA A 588 -13.57 -19.52 -39.58
CA ALA A 588 -13.93 -20.88 -39.20
C ALA A 588 -13.59 -21.19 -37.74
N VAL A 589 -12.37 -20.84 -37.30
CA VAL A 589 -11.95 -21.00 -35.90
C VAL A 589 -12.80 -20.15 -34.94
N ARG A 590 -13.15 -18.91 -35.31
CA ARG A 590 -14.05 -18.06 -34.51
C ARG A 590 -15.45 -18.66 -34.38
N LYS A 591 -15.96 -19.23 -35.48
CA LYS A 591 -17.29 -19.86 -35.51
C LYS A 591 -17.32 -21.15 -34.69
N GLU A 592 -16.23 -21.91 -34.70
CA GLU A 592 -16.07 -23.11 -33.88
C GLU A 592 -15.95 -22.76 -32.36
N ASN A 593 -15.19 -21.72 -32.03
CA ASN A 593 -15.10 -21.22 -30.66
C ASN A 593 -16.44 -20.65 -30.18
N GLN A 594 -17.18 -19.92 -31.01
CA GLN A 594 -18.53 -19.45 -30.66
C GLN A 594 -19.49 -20.61 -30.42
N LYS A 595 -19.44 -21.68 -31.22
CA LYS A 595 -20.24 -22.90 -31.00
C LYS A 595 -19.86 -23.60 -29.68
N LYS A 596 -18.57 -23.70 -29.39
CA LYS A 596 -18.09 -24.25 -28.10
C LYS A 596 -18.55 -23.42 -26.89
N TYR A 597 -18.56 -22.07 -27.01
CA TYR A 597 -19.08 -21.19 -25.96
C TYR A 597 -20.61 -21.24 -25.83
N ALA A 598 -21.35 -21.39 -26.94
CA ALA A 598 -22.82 -21.56 -26.94
C ALA A 598 -23.21 -22.90 -26.30
N ASN A 599 -22.58 -24.00 -26.69
CA ASN A 599 -22.83 -25.33 -26.12
C ASN A 599 -22.47 -25.42 -24.65
N ASN A 600 -21.41 -24.73 -24.20
CA ASN A 600 -21.06 -24.62 -22.75
C ASN A 600 -22.08 -23.76 -21.98
N ARG A 601 -22.76 -22.84 -22.62
CA ARG A 601 -23.81 -22.01 -22.01
C ARG A 601 -25.14 -22.76 -21.91
N GLU A 602 -25.47 -23.57 -22.90
CA GLU A 602 -26.64 -24.46 -22.89
C GLU A 602 -26.47 -25.64 -21.91
N ALA A 603 -25.25 -26.19 -21.80
CA ALA A 603 -24.92 -27.22 -20.81
C ALA A 603 -24.97 -26.69 -19.35
N LYS A 604 -24.72 -25.38 -19.15
CA LYS A 604 -24.90 -24.73 -17.83
C LYS A 604 -26.34 -24.28 -17.57
N ALA A 605 -27.19 -24.14 -18.57
CA ALA A 605 -28.59 -23.77 -18.42
C ALA A 605 -29.54 -24.97 -18.27
N GLY A 606 -29.10 -26.18 -18.64
CA GLY A 606 -29.88 -27.43 -18.56
C GLY A 606 -29.67 -28.27 -17.31
N GLY A 607 -28.82 -27.81 -16.37
CA GLY A 607 -28.53 -28.50 -15.10
C GLY A 607 -29.16 -27.79 -13.88
N GLY A 608 -30.47 -27.61 -13.90
CA GLY A 608 -31.24 -27.16 -12.75
C GLY A 608 -32.10 -28.31 -12.25
N ASN A 609 -31.65 -28.99 -11.23
CA ASN A 609 -32.28 -29.79 -10.19
C ASN A 609 -31.45 -31.04 -9.89
N ASP A 610 -30.51 -30.89 -9.00
CA ASP A 610 -30.10 -32.02 -8.17
C ASP A 610 -29.93 -31.48 -6.74
N GLU A 611 -30.79 -31.99 -5.88
CA GLU A 611 -30.79 -31.85 -4.45
C GLU A 611 -29.43 -32.29 -3.89
N PHE A 612 -28.80 -31.42 -3.14
CA PHE A 612 -27.57 -31.73 -2.42
C PHE A 612 -27.94 -32.43 -1.09
N GLU A 613 -27.95 -33.75 -1.09
CA GLU A 613 -27.93 -34.56 0.14
C GLU A 613 -26.55 -34.39 0.82
N GLY A 614 -26.59 -34.02 2.08
CA GLY A 614 -25.43 -33.84 2.94
C GLY A 614 -24.69 -35.16 3.17
N PHE A 615 -23.39 -35.05 3.32
CA PHE A 615 -22.54 -36.09 3.91
C PHE A 615 -22.29 -35.76 5.38
N ASP A 616 -22.53 -36.75 6.24
CA ASP A 616 -22.20 -36.87 7.66
C ASP A 616 -20.70 -36.63 7.97
#